data_313aef3aee1d7170931bcfd70320aa2c
#
_entry.id   313aef3aee1d7170931bcfd70320aa2c
#
_cell.length_a   1.000
_cell.length_b   1.000
_cell.length_c   1.000
_cell.angle_alpha   90.00
_cell.angle_beta   90.00
_cell.angle_gamma   90.00
#
_symmetry.space_group_name_H-M   'P 1'
#
loop_
_entity.id
_entity.type
_entity.pdbx_description
1 polymer ?
#
loop_
_entity_poly.entity_id
_entity_poly.type
_entity_poly.pdbx_seq_one_letter_code
_entity_poly.pdbx_strand_id
1 'polypeptide(L)'
;DVLRGPQATLYGRSAMGGLIRVFTKSPFSYQGTDLRVSAGTYNQYNTSVTHYHRVSDKFAFSAGGFYEYAGGFFENKALDKNIDHIHSTGGRIRSIFLPTANLKLDLNVNYEYNDQGGYPYGLYDKSTGKTADPAYNLESTYHRNLVNTSLNTEYNARNFTLTSVTGFQYLKDRLMMDQDFSVADKYSIVQKQKQQTFSEELTLKSKNNKRWEWLFGGFAFYQALDTEAPVTFMADGMAMLQGYMDAAMASSPVKVKLLDQTMPIYGFYDTPTLGAALFHESTFNDLLWKGLSLTVGLRADYEKMDITHDTHTTMRAQAYMMGKPMGDIASNTYQVEGEEDDDYWILLPKFALKYSFDPKNNLYATVSR
;
A
#
# COMPACT_ATOMS: atom_id res chain seq x y z
N ASP A 1 -16.88 -12.12 1.66
CA ASP A 1 -17.73 -11.51 0.66
C ASP A 1 -16.87 -10.95 -0.47
N VAL A 2 -17.32 -11.10 -1.70
CA VAL A 2 -16.71 -10.49 -2.89
C VAL A 2 -17.77 -9.60 -3.54
N LEU A 3 -17.55 -8.30 -3.51
CA LEU A 3 -18.42 -7.31 -4.16
C LEU A 3 -17.75 -6.92 -5.48
N ARG A 4 -18.40 -7.19 -6.60
CA ARG A 4 -17.88 -6.94 -7.95
C ARG A 4 -18.38 -5.60 -8.46
N GLY A 5 -17.52 -4.92 -9.23
CA GLY A 5 -17.80 -3.60 -9.80
C GLY A 5 -17.59 -2.44 -8.81
N PRO A 6 -17.76 -1.19 -9.27
CA PRO A 6 -17.51 -0.01 -8.47
C PRO A 6 -18.33 0.05 -7.18
N GLN A 7 -17.67 0.27 -6.06
CA GLN A 7 -18.28 0.34 -4.72
C GLN A 7 -17.96 1.67 -4.01
N ALA A 8 -17.58 2.69 -4.76
CA ALA A 8 -17.03 3.94 -4.23
C ALA A 8 -18.00 4.70 -3.29
N THR A 9 -19.30 4.67 -3.53
CA THR A 9 -20.28 5.45 -2.73
C THR A 9 -20.24 5.10 -1.24
N LEU A 10 -20.12 3.82 -0.88
CA LEU A 10 -20.08 3.39 0.53
C LEU A 10 -18.69 3.04 1.04
N TYR A 11 -17.80 2.59 0.16
CA TYR A 11 -16.47 2.07 0.56
C TYR A 11 -15.32 3.02 0.20
N GLY A 12 -15.63 4.17 -0.38
CA GLY A 12 -14.66 5.22 -0.64
C GLY A 12 -13.74 4.96 -1.82
N ARG A 13 -12.59 5.61 -1.78
CA ARG A 13 -11.57 5.56 -2.83
C ARG A 13 -11.02 4.14 -3.02
N SER A 14 -10.40 3.88 -4.17
CA SER A 14 -9.74 2.62 -4.52
C SER A 14 -10.67 1.40 -4.67
N ALA A 15 -11.99 1.61 -4.75
CA ALA A 15 -13.00 0.54 -4.89
C ALA A 15 -13.54 0.40 -6.33
N MET A 16 -12.74 0.73 -7.37
CA MET A 16 -13.19 0.73 -8.78
C MET A 16 -13.44 -0.67 -9.35
N GLY A 17 -12.59 -1.64 -9.04
CA GLY A 17 -12.71 -3.01 -9.55
C GLY A 17 -13.61 -3.92 -8.71
N GLY A 18 -13.86 -3.54 -7.48
CA GLY A 18 -14.62 -4.32 -6.49
C GLY A 18 -13.98 -4.32 -5.11
N LEU A 19 -14.55 -5.09 -4.22
CA LEU A 19 -14.12 -5.18 -2.83
C LEU A 19 -14.15 -6.62 -2.33
N ILE A 20 -13.08 -7.04 -1.65
CA ILE A 20 -13.03 -8.31 -0.92
C ILE A 20 -13.11 -8.02 0.58
N ARG A 21 -14.15 -8.54 1.23
CA ARG A 21 -14.36 -8.39 2.68
C ARG A 21 -14.10 -9.71 3.38
N VAL A 22 -13.15 -9.70 4.32
CA VAL A 22 -12.82 -10.87 5.13
C VAL A 22 -13.34 -10.67 6.55
N PHE A 23 -14.15 -11.59 7.02
CA PHE A 23 -14.65 -11.61 8.40
C PHE A 23 -13.93 -12.69 9.18
N THR A 24 -13.27 -12.30 10.25
CA THR A 24 -12.61 -13.25 11.15
C THR A 24 -13.62 -13.83 12.15
N LYS A 25 -13.33 -15.02 12.68
CA LYS A 25 -14.14 -15.65 13.72
C LYS A 25 -14.26 -14.71 14.94
N SER A 26 -15.44 -14.64 15.52
CA SER A 26 -15.65 -13.88 16.76
C SER A 26 -15.25 -14.73 17.98
N PRO A 27 -14.44 -14.19 18.90
CA PRO A 27 -14.10 -14.89 20.13
C PRO A 27 -15.29 -15.07 21.10
N PHE A 28 -16.45 -14.46 20.84
CA PHE A 28 -17.67 -14.76 21.57
C PHE A 28 -18.37 -16.03 21.07
N SER A 29 -18.31 -16.31 19.78
CA SER A 29 -19.01 -17.44 19.17
C SER A 29 -18.12 -18.64 18.91
N TYR A 30 -16.81 -18.48 18.91
CA TYR A 30 -15.84 -19.55 18.68
C TYR A 30 -14.79 -19.56 19.83
N GLN A 31 -14.56 -20.75 20.40
CA GLN A 31 -13.60 -20.99 21.47
C GLN A 31 -12.64 -22.06 21.03
N GLY A 32 -11.38 -21.97 21.46
CA GLY A 32 -10.37 -22.96 21.17
C GLY A 32 -9.14 -22.41 20.46
N THR A 33 -8.31 -23.30 19.95
CA THR A 33 -7.08 -22.98 19.26
C THR A 33 -7.09 -23.55 17.86
N ASP A 34 -6.93 -22.68 16.87
CA ASP A 34 -6.67 -23.09 15.48
C ASP A 34 -5.15 -23.18 15.29
N LEU A 35 -4.67 -24.32 14.87
CA LEU A 35 -3.29 -24.56 14.45
C LEU A 35 -3.29 -24.96 12.99
N ARG A 36 -2.46 -24.32 12.19
CA ARG A 36 -2.21 -24.69 10.81
C ARG A 36 -0.72 -24.85 10.60
N VAL A 37 -0.30 -25.95 10.00
CA VAL A 37 1.07 -26.21 9.55
C VAL A 37 0.97 -26.72 8.13
N SER A 38 1.76 -26.15 7.23
CA SER A 38 1.87 -26.64 5.85
C SER A 38 3.32 -26.59 5.37
N ALA A 39 3.65 -27.51 4.50
CA ALA A 39 4.93 -27.57 3.81
C ALA A 39 4.67 -27.85 2.33
N GLY A 40 5.52 -27.32 1.45
CA GLY A 40 5.41 -27.44 0.00
C GLY A 40 6.76 -27.53 -0.68
N THR A 41 6.73 -27.68 -1.99
CA THR A 41 7.92 -27.60 -2.85
C THR A 41 8.57 -26.23 -2.74
N TYR A 42 9.80 -26.08 -3.21
CA TYR A 42 10.58 -24.84 -3.13
C TYR A 42 10.80 -24.33 -1.71
N ASN A 43 10.94 -25.27 -0.75
CA ASN A 43 11.15 -24.99 0.67
C ASN A 43 10.07 -24.06 1.24
N GLN A 44 8.80 -24.29 0.89
CA GLN A 44 7.70 -23.52 1.45
C GLN A 44 7.27 -24.10 2.80
N TYR A 45 7.23 -23.27 3.81
CA TYR A 45 6.74 -23.59 5.16
C TYR A 45 5.81 -22.50 5.64
N ASN A 46 4.65 -22.89 6.14
CA ASN A 46 3.71 -21.95 6.74
C ASN A 46 3.19 -22.54 8.06
N THR A 47 3.25 -21.76 9.11
CA THR A 47 2.73 -22.11 10.42
C THR A 47 1.93 -20.95 10.97
N SER A 48 0.74 -21.21 11.47
CA SER A 48 -0.05 -20.21 12.19
C SER A 48 -0.79 -20.83 13.36
N VAL A 49 -0.90 -20.06 14.43
CA VAL A 49 -1.67 -20.41 15.61
C VAL A 49 -2.56 -19.22 15.99
N THR A 50 -3.81 -19.48 16.34
CA THR A 50 -4.71 -18.46 16.89
C THR A 50 -5.56 -19.09 17.97
N HIS A 51 -5.52 -18.51 19.17
CA HIS A 51 -6.34 -18.89 20.30
C HIS A 51 -7.50 -17.91 20.45
N TYR A 52 -8.70 -18.43 20.74
CA TYR A 52 -9.93 -17.70 20.95
C TYR A 52 -10.47 -18.03 22.33
N HIS A 53 -10.74 -17.00 23.14
CA HIS A 53 -11.20 -17.18 24.50
C HIS A 53 -12.28 -16.17 24.87
N ARG A 54 -13.39 -16.68 25.42
CA ARG A 54 -14.42 -15.87 26.06
C ARG A 54 -14.18 -15.86 27.56
N VAL A 55 -13.77 -14.70 28.08
CA VAL A 55 -13.48 -14.52 29.50
C VAL A 55 -14.76 -14.37 30.32
N SER A 56 -15.74 -13.66 29.76
CA SER A 56 -17.05 -13.40 30.39
C SER A 56 -18.11 -13.09 29.33
N ASP A 57 -19.34 -12.84 29.78
CA ASP A 57 -20.42 -12.37 28.90
C ASP A 57 -20.17 -10.99 28.31
N LYS A 58 -19.20 -10.25 28.86
CA LYS A 58 -18.87 -8.90 28.41
C LYS A 58 -17.53 -8.79 27.72
N PHE A 59 -16.64 -9.78 27.85
CA PHE A 59 -15.28 -9.70 27.30
C PHE A 59 -14.83 -11.02 26.69
N ALA A 60 -14.36 -10.91 25.47
CA ALA A 60 -13.71 -12.02 24.75
C ALA A 60 -12.55 -11.50 23.92
N PHE A 61 -11.52 -12.33 23.70
CA PHE A 61 -10.37 -11.99 22.87
C PHE A 61 -9.90 -13.16 22.03
N SER A 62 -9.17 -12.83 20.98
CA SER A 62 -8.33 -13.78 20.25
C SER A 62 -6.92 -13.22 20.09
N ALA A 63 -5.93 -14.09 20.19
CA ALA A 63 -4.53 -13.75 19.93
C ALA A 63 -3.90 -14.85 19.10
N GLY A 64 -3.10 -14.47 18.12
CA GLY A 64 -2.45 -15.41 17.23
C GLY A 64 -1.24 -14.83 16.55
N GLY A 65 -0.44 -15.73 15.97
CA GLY A 65 0.74 -15.40 15.18
C GLY A 65 0.92 -16.36 14.03
N PHE A 66 1.77 -15.97 13.11
CA PHE A 66 2.15 -16.79 11.96
C PHE A 66 3.62 -16.61 11.61
N TYR A 67 4.13 -17.62 10.93
CA TYR A 67 5.43 -17.62 10.28
C TYR A 67 5.28 -18.26 8.91
N GLU A 68 5.82 -17.59 7.88
CA GLU A 68 5.86 -18.05 6.51
C GLU A 68 7.28 -17.95 5.96
N TYR A 69 7.70 -19.01 5.29
CA TYR A 69 8.96 -19.07 4.56
C TYR A 69 8.73 -19.66 3.18
N ALA A 70 9.34 -19.08 2.15
CA ALA A 70 9.46 -19.64 0.81
C ALA A 70 10.89 -19.43 0.31
N GLY A 71 11.52 -20.49 -0.25
CA GLY A 71 12.90 -20.44 -0.73
C GLY A 71 13.09 -19.78 -2.09
N GLY A 72 11.98 -19.43 -2.77
CA GLY A 72 11.99 -18.79 -4.10
C GLY A 72 12.01 -19.80 -5.25
N PHE A 73 11.68 -19.29 -6.44
CA PHE A 73 11.56 -20.07 -7.70
C PHE A 73 12.56 -19.61 -8.75
N PHE A 74 12.97 -18.34 -8.69
CA PHE A 74 13.80 -17.70 -9.70
C PHE A 74 15.24 -17.61 -9.23
N GLU A 75 16.12 -18.30 -9.96
CA GLU A 75 17.56 -18.24 -9.74
C GLU A 75 18.16 -17.06 -10.50
N ASN A 76 18.95 -16.25 -9.82
CA ASN A 76 19.82 -15.26 -10.46
C ASN A 76 21.13 -15.94 -10.86
N LYS A 77 21.39 -16.03 -12.17
CA LYS A 77 22.55 -16.72 -12.73
C LYS A 77 23.89 -16.06 -12.40
N ALA A 78 23.88 -14.75 -12.12
CA ALA A 78 25.10 -14.03 -11.75
C ALA A 78 25.47 -14.23 -10.26
N LEU A 79 24.46 -14.39 -9.39
CA LEU A 79 24.61 -14.55 -7.95
C LEU A 79 24.56 -16.02 -7.48
N ASP A 80 24.19 -16.95 -8.38
CA ASP A 80 24.03 -18.39 -8.11
C ASP A 80 23.13 -18.67 -6.90
N LYS A 81 21.98 -17.96 -6.84
CA LYS A 81 20.99 -18.11 -5.76
C LYS A 81 19.58 -17.72 -6.17
N ASN A 82 18.59 -18.27 -5.48
CA ASN A 82 17.21 -17.83 -5.61
C ASN A 82 17.05 -16.43 -5.01
N ILE A 83 16.32 -15.56 -5.74
CA ILE A 83 16.21 -14.15 -5.45
C ILE A 83 14.83 -13.70 -4.98
N ASP A 84 13.82 -14.56 -5.05
CA ASP A 84 12.44 -14.29 -4.71
C ASP A 84 11.99 -15.03 -3.43
N HIS A 85 12.93 -15.20 -2.50
CA HIS A 85 12.65 -15.78 -1.18
C HIS A 85 11.72 -14.88 -0.36
N ILE A 86 10.95 -15.49 0.55
CA ILE A 86 10.04 -14.79 1.45
C ILE A 86 10.24 -15.30 2.88
N HIS A 87 10.43 -14.37 3.81
CA HIS A 87 10.31 -14.55 5.24
C HIS A 87 9.24 -13.59 5.76
N SER A 88 8.12 -14.10 6.22
CA SER A 88 7.07 -13.28 6.79
C SER A 88 6.69 -13.79 8.17
N THR A 89 6.52 -12.89 9.12
CA THR A 89 6.06 -13.23 10.47
C THR A 89 5.19 -12.12 11.01
N GLY A 90 4.28 -12.47 11.88
CA GLY A 90 3.40 -11.46 12.46
C GLY A 90 2.48 -12.02 13.52
N GLY A 91 1.70 -11.10 14.08
CA GLY A 91 0.73 -11.43 15.09
C GLY A 91 -0.49 -10.52 15.05
N ARG A 92 -1.57 -11.03 15.62
CA ARG A 92 -2.83 -10.31 15.71
C ARG A 92 -3.46 -10.52 17.09
N ILE A 93 -3.97 -9.43 17.64
CA ILE A 93 -4.83 -9.44 18.83
C ILE A 93 -6.15 -8.79 18.44
N ARG A 94 -7.26 -9.42 18.80
CA ARG A 94 -8.60 -8.85 18.74
C ARG A 94 -9.25 -8.96 20.10
N SER A 95 -9.81 -7.85 20.60
CA SER A 95 -10.50 -7.79 21.88
C SER A 95 -11.88 -7.19 21.68
N ILE A 96 -12.92 -7.89 22.11
CA ILE A 96 -14.30 -7.41 22.06
C ILE A 96 -14.80 -7.19 23.49
N PHE A 97 -15.25 -5.97 23.75
CA PHE A 97 -15.82 -5.59 25.05
C PHE A 97 -17.23 -5.06 24.87
N LEU A 98 -18.17 -5.56 25.67
CA LEU A 98 -19.59 -5.20 25.71
C LEU A 98 -19.90 -4.52 27.03
N PRO A 99 -19.61 -3.21 27.20
CA PRO A 99 -19.85 -2.49 28.47
C PRO A 99 -21.30 -2.53 28.87
N THR A 100 -22.18 -2.38 27.89
CA THR A 100 -23.65 -2.45 28.03
C THR A 100 -24.26 -3.32 26.95
N ALA A 101 -25.54 -3.62 27.04
CA ALA A 101 -26.28 -4.37 25.99
C ALA A 101 -26.30 -3.64 24.62
N ASN A 102 -26.10 -2.32 24.64
CA ASN A 102 -26.22 -1.48 23.44
C ASN A 102 -24.86 -1.00 22.91
N LEU A 103 -23.75 -1.21 23.63
CA LEU A 103 -22.45 -0.71 23.27
C LEU A 103 -21.46 -1.87 23.09
N LYS A 104 -20.83 -1.92 21.92
CA LYS A 104 -19.75 -2.85 21.59
C LYS A 104 -18.49 -2.08 21.21
N LEU A 105 -17.37 -2.47 21.78
CA LEU A 105 -16.03 -2.02 21.43
C LEU A 105 -15.27 -3.24 20.88
N ASP A 106 -14.69 -3.12 19.68
CA ASP A 106 -13.98 -4.20 18.99
C ASP A 106 -12.62 -3.67 18.51
N LEU A 107 -11.60 -3.90 19.34
CA LEU A 107 -10.22 -3.49 19.08
C LEU A 107 -9.47 -4.58 18.33
N ASN A 108 -8.81 -4.21 17.24
CA ASN A 108 -7.90 -5.06 16.49
C ASN A 108 -6.53 -4.42 16.42
N VAL A 109 -5.48 -5.20 16.68
CA VAL A 109 -4.08 -4.83 16.51
C VAL A 109 -3.40 -5.92 15.72
N ASN A 110 -2.76 -5.55 14.60
CA ASN A 110 -2.02 -6.46 13.74
C ASN A 110 -0.60 -5.92 13.55
N TYR A 111 0.37 -6.80 13.61
CA TYR A 111 1.76 -6.53 13.26
C TYR A 111 2.23 -7.56 12.24
N GLU A 112 2.96 -7.09 11.23
CA GLU A 112 3.59 -7.92 10.21
C GLU A 112 5.00 -7.41 9.94
N TYR A 113 5.95 -8.32 9.95
CA TYR A 113 7.30 -8.14 9.44
C TYR A 113 7.46 -9.00 8.19
N ASN A 114 8.00 -8.40 7.13
CA ASN A 114 8.29 -9.06 5.88
C ASN A 114 9.73 -8.77 5.47
N ASP A 115 10.47 -9.83 5.13
CA ASP A 115 11.81 -9.81 4.57
C ASP A 115 11.78 -10.70 3.33
N GLN A 116 11.95 -10.09 2.16
CA GLN A 116 11.87 -10.80 0.90
C GLN A 116 12.93 -10.32 -0.07
N GLY A 117 13.41 -11.25 -0.88
CA GLY A 117 14.05 -10.94 -2.13
C GLY A 117 13.00 -10.46 -3.14
N GLY A 118 13.42 -10.18 -4.34
CA GLY A 118 12.42 -9.79 -5.32
C GLY A 118 13.02 -9.38 -6.66
N TYR A 119 12.10 -8.89 -7.49
CA TYR A 119 12.44 -8.31 -8.80
C TYR A 119 13.16 -9.30 -9.72
N PRO A 120 12.58 -10.51 -9.97
CA PRO A 120 13.18 -11.52 -10.85
C PRO A 120 13.01 -11.10 -12.31
N TYR A 121 13.57 -9.94 -12.68
CA TYR A 121 13.54 -9.41 -14.03
C TYR A 121 14.70 -9.98 -14.85
N GLY A 122 14.41 -10.35 -16.09
CA GLY A 122 15.37 -10.72 -17.10
C GLY A 122 15.27 -9.83 -18.32
N LEU A 123 16.35 -9.71 -19.07
CA LEU A 123 16.37 -8.91 -20.30
C LEU A 123 15.50 -9.57 -21.37
N TYR A 124 14.63 -8.76 -21.99
CA TYR A 124 13.79 -9.22 -23.10
C TYR A 124 14.51 -9.06 -24.43
N ASP A 125 14.71 -10.18 -25.11
CA ASP A 125 15.25 -10.21 -26.47
C ASP A 125 14.11 -10.06 -27.52
N LYS A 126 14.06 -8.91 -28.17
CA LYS A 126 13.05 -8.61 -29.18
C LYS A 126 13.17 -9.50 -30.42
N SER A 127 14.36 -10.05 -30.72
CA SER A 127 14.59 -10.88 -31.89
C SER A 127 14.04 -12.30 -31.74
N THR A 128 14.12 -12.84 -30.52
CA THR A 128 13.64 -14.18 -30.19
C THR A 128 12.28 -14.19 -29.50
N GLY A 129 11.80 -13.04 -29.02
CA GLY A 129 10.56 -12.91 -28.25
C GLY A 129 10.64 -13.56 -26.86
N LYS A 130 11.83 -13.79 -26.34
CA LYS A 130 12.05 -14.47 -25.04
C LYS A 130 12.66 -13.53 -24.02
N THR A 131 12.30 -13.75 -22.75
CA THR A 131 12.95 -13.14 -21.61
C THR A 131 14.06 -14.06 -21.13
N ALA A 132 15.25 -13.54 -20.92
CA ALA A 132 16.37 -14.27 -20.34
C ALA A 132 16.13 -14.55 -18.84
N ASP A 133 16.86 -15.51 -18.29
CA ASP A 133 16.89 -15.69 -16.85
C ASP A 133 17.44 -14.44 -16.15
N PRO A 134 17.03 -14.15 -14.89
CA PRO A 134 17.62 -13.06 -14.11
C PRO A 134 19.13 -13.24 -13.98
N ALA A 135 19.89 -12.19 -14.29
CA ALA A 135 21.36 -12.20 -14.22
C ALA A 135 21.87 -10.80 -13.92
N TYR A 136 21.74 -10.34 -12.68
CA TYR A 136 22.20 -9.03 -12.21
C TYR A 136 23.15 -9.16 -11.02
N ASN A 137 24.02 -8.16 -10.85
CA ASN A 137 25.14 -8.22 -9.93
C ASN A 137 24.78 -7.84 -8.48
N LEU A 138 23.69 -7.11 -8.25
CA LEU A 138 23.28 -6.61 -6.95
C LEU A 138 21.98 -7.28 -6.48
N GLU A 139 22.00 -7.88 -5.29
CA GLU A 139 20.78 -8.49 -4.74
C GLU A 139 19.70 -7.45 -4.44
N SER A 140 18.52 -7.70 -4.99
CA SER A 140 17.34 -6.88 -4.73
C SER A 140 16.56 -7.42 -3.54
N THR A 141 16.21 -6.53 -2.60
CA THR A 141 15.54 -6.89 -1.34
C THR A 141 14.42 -5.93 -0.98
N TYR A 142 13.42 -6.43 -0.25
CA TYR A 142 12.37 -5.60 0.32
C TYR A 142 12.08 -6.02 1.76
N HIS A 143 12.20 -5.08 2.68
CA HIS A 143 11.89 -5.27 4.10
C HIS A 143 10.75 -4.35 4.50
N ARG A 144 9.76 -4.87 5.23
CA ARG A 144 8.62 -4.09 5.68
C ARG A 144 8.24 -4.42 7.12
N ASN A 145 7.96 -3.38 7.89
CA ASN A 145 7.26 -3.45 9.16
C ASN A 145 5.92 -2.74 9.00
N LEU A 146 4.83 -3.43 9.33
CA LEU A 146 3.48 -2.91 9.22
C LEU A 146 2.72 -3.13 10.52
N VAL A 147 2.23 -2.05 11.10
CA VAL A 147 1.30 -2.08 12.24
C VAL A 147 -0.04 -1.52 11.76
N ASN A 148 -1.12 -2.26 11.96
CA ASN A 148 -2.48 -1.80 11.75
C ASN A 148 -3.26 -1.94 13.05
N THR A 149 -3.91 -0.86 13.46
CA THR A 149 -4.79 -0.84 14.63
C THR A 149 -6.14 -0.28 14.22
N SER A 150 -7.21 -0.90 14.67
CA SER A 150 -8.56 -0.36 14.48
C SER A 150 -9.42 -0.58 15.72
N LEU A 151 -10.16 0.46 16.07
CA LEU A 151 -11.21 0.40 17.10
C LEU A 151 -12.56 0.60 16.39
N ASN A 152 -13.39 -0.42 16.41
CA ASN A 152 -14.77 -0.34 15.94
C ASN A 152 -15.69 -0.21 17.16
N THR A 153 -16.35 0.95 17.28
CA THR A 153 -17.34 1.25 18.32
C THR A 153 -18.74 1.22 17.70
N GLU A 154 -19.60 0.35 18.18
CA GLU A 154 -20.96 0.22 17.72
C GLU A 154 -21.94 0.50 18.87
N TYR A 155 -22.79 1.50 18.69
CA TYR A 155 -23.86 1.83 19.61
C TYR A 155 -25.22 1.57 18.97
N ASN A 156 -25.95 0.64 19.55
CA ASN A 156 -27.27 0.18 19.08
C ASN A 156 -28.39 0.91 19.82
N ALA A 157 -28.90 2.01 19.29
CA ALA A 157 -30.09 2.68 19.78
C ALA A 157 -31.38 1.95 19.33
N ARG A 158 -32.54 2.43 19.78
CA ARG A 158 -33.82 1.86 19.40
C ARG A 158 -34.13 1.97 17.90
N ASN A 159 -33.81 3.11 17.29
CA ASN A 159 -34.22 3.44 15.91
C ASN A 159 -33.02 3.56 14.94
N PHE A 160 -31.79 3.54 15.46
CA PHE A 160 -30.57 3.65 14.65
C PHE A 160 -29.41 2.87 15.27
N THR A 161 -28.40 2.59 14.45
CA THR A 161 -27.08 2.16 14.88
C THR A 161 -26.08 3.25 14.51
N LEU A 162 -25.28 3.68 15.49
CA LEU A 162 -24.12 4.54 15.29
C LEU A 162 -22.87 3.66 15.32
N THR A 163 -22.03 3.77 14.29
CA THR A 163 -20.75 3.09 14.22
C THR A 163 -19.63 4.12 14.02
N SER A 164 -18.55 3.99 14.80
CA SER A 164 -17.29 4.71 14.61
C SER A 164 -16.21 3.69 14.34
N VAL A 165 -15.40 3.92 13.32
CA VAL A 165 -14.23 3.11 13.00
C VAL A 165 -13.01 4.01 12.99
N THR A 166 -12.24 3.99 14.09
CA THR A 166 -10.96 4.68 14.19
C THR A 166 -9.86 3.75 13.73
N GLY A 167 -9.05 4.18 12.77
CA GLY A 167 -7.93 3.42 12.21
C GLY A 167 -6.60 4.13 12.40
N PHE A 168 -5.57 3.37 12.68
CA PHE A 168 -4.17 3.81 12.65
C PHE A 168 -3.33 2.78 11.93
N GLN A 169 -2.52 3.24 10.99
CA GLN A 169 -1.53 2.44 10.29
C GLN A 169 -0.14 3.08 10.42
N TYR A 170 0.85 2.25 10.72
CA TYR A 170 2.26 2.60 10.64
C TYR A 170 2.96 1.61 9.71
N LEU A 171 3.60 2.14 8.68
CA LEU A 171 4.41 1.37 7.74
C LEU A 171 5.83 1.94 7.74
N LYS A 172 6.81 1.06 7.79
CA LYS A 172 8.20 1.40 7.54
C LYS A 172 8.78 0.32 6.64
N ASP A 173 9.26 0.72 5.48
CA ASP A 173 9.87 -0.20 4.54
C ASP A 173 11.22 0.27 4.02
N ARG A 174 11.91 -0.64 3.39
CA ARG A 174 13.16 -0.43 2.66
C ARG A 174 13.21 -1.36 1.47
N LEU A 175 13.23 -0.78 0.29
CA LEU A 175 13.51 -1.41 -0.98
C LEU A 175 14.99 -1.19 -1.32
N MET A 176 15.66 -2.21 -1.83
CA MET A 176 16.93 -2.10 -2.53
C MET A 176 16.80 -2.85 -3.83
N MET A 177 17.21 -2.24 -4.94
CA MET A 177 17.02 -2.83 -6.26
C MET A 177 18.17 -2.45 -7.19
N ASP A 178 18.64 -3.45 -7.94
CA ASP A 178 19.43 -3.26 -9.14
C ASP A 178 18.54 -2.62 -10.21
N GLN A 179 18.95 -1.46 -10.74
CA GLN A 179 18.12 -0.70 -11.67
C GLN A 179 18.37 -1.04 -13.14
N ASP A 180 19.50 -1.62 -13.46
CA ASP A 180 19.80 -1.99 -14.84
C ASP A 180 19.54 -3.48 -15.14
N PHE A 181 19.28 -4.28 -14.09
CA PHE A 181 18.96 -5.72 -14.19
C PHE A 181 19.96 -6.51 -15.04
N SER A 182 21.23 -6.14 -14.95
CA SER A 182 22.32 -6.78 -15.71
C SER A 182 23.52 -7.07 -14.80
N VAL A 183 24.53 -7.73 -15.35
CA VAL A 183 25.80 -7.99 -14.64
C VAL A 183 26.69 -6.75 -14.56
N ALA A 184 26.36 -5.67 -15.27
CA ALA A 184 27.09 -4.42 -15.21
C ALA A 184 26.67 -3.63 -13.96
N ASP A 185 27.65 -3.01 -13.31
CA ASP A 185 27.45 -2.23 -12.08
C ASP A 185 27.12 -0.76 -12.41
N LYS A 186 25.89 -0.51 -12.95
CA LYS A 186 25.52 0.83 -13.44
C LYS A 186 24.73 1.64 -12.44
N TYR A 187 23.60 1.09 -11.96
CA TYR A 187 22.66 1.84 -11.14
C TYR A 187 22.07 0.98 -10.03
N SER A 188 21.94 1.56 -8.86
CA SER A 188 21.16 1.01 -7.78
C SER A 188 20.19 2.03 -7.21
N ILE A 189 19.06 1.57 -6.68
CA ILE A 189 18.15 2.39 -5.88
C ILE A 189 17.99 1.79 -4.49
N VAL A 190 17.97 2.66 -3.49
CA VAL A 190 17.54 2.31 -2.13
C VAL A 190 16.40 3.26 -1.78
N GLN A 191 15.18 2.72 -1.74
CA GLN A 191 14.03 3.50 -1.29
C GLN A 191 13.69 3.11 0.15
N LYS A 192 13.51 4.12 1.00
CA LYS A 192 13.00 3.95 2.37
C LYS A 192 11.74 4.78 2.51
N GLN A 193 10.69 4.19 3.03
CA GLN A 193 9.45 4.89 3.32
C GLN A 193 9.07 4.74 4.78
N LYS A 194 8.49 5.80 5.32
CA LYS A 194 7.86 5.82 6.62
C LYS A 194 6.50 6.49 6.46
N GLN A 195 5.44 5.72 6.67
CA GLN A 195 4.08 6.20 6.54
C GLN A 195 3.34 6.07 7.87
N GLN A 196 2.59 7.10 8.21
CA GLN A 196 1.63 7.10 9.30
C GLN A 196 0.29 7.55 8.75
N THR A 197 -0.75 6.74 8.95
CA THR A 197 -2.11 7.08 8.51
C THR A 197 -3.06 7.00 9.68
N PHE A 198 -3.79 8.06 9.89
CA PHE A 198 -4.91 8.14 10.82
C PHE A 198 -6.20 8.24 10.04
N SER A 199 -7.25 7.50 10.41
CA SER A 199 -8.55 7.57 9.76
C SER A 199 -9.68 7.43 10.77
N GLU A 200 -10.80 8.10 10.47
CA GLU A 200 -12.05 7.99 11.22
C GLU A 200 -13.22 7.89 10.24
N GLU A 201 -14.08 6.91 10.46
CA GLU A 201 -15.35 6.80 9.79
C GLU A 201 -16.49 6.77 10.81
N LEU A 202 -17.45 7.67 10.66
CA LEU A 202 -18.67 7.70 11.43
C LEU A 202 -19.86 7.37 10.52
N THR A 203 -20.64 6.37 10.90
CA THR A 203 -21.86 6.01 10.18
C THR A 203 -23.05 5.94 11.10
N LEU A 204 -24.17 6.49 10.63
CA LEU A 204 -25.47 6.44 11.28
C LEU A 204 -26.44 5.73 10.35
N LYS A 205 -26.93 4.57 10.77
CA LYS A 205 -27.80 3.71 9.97
C LYS A 205 -29.15 3.54 10.63
N SER A 206 -30.25 3.66 9.85
CA SER A 206 -31.60 3.43 10.32
C SER A 206 -31.82 1.99 10.77
N LYS A 207 -32.71 1.83 11.75
CA LYS A 207 -33.18 0.54 12.26
C LYS A 207 -34.73 0.52 12.29
N ASN A 208 -35.30 -0.67 12.13
CA ASN A 208 -36.74 -0.92 12.31
C ASN A 208 -37.67 -0.24 11.33
N ASN A 209 -37.22 0.53 10.37
CA ASN A 209 -38.05 1.08 9.30
C ASN A 209 -37.83 0.29 8.00
N LYS A 210 -38.73 -0.62 7.67
CA LYS A 210 -38.63 -1.47 6.47
C LYS A 210 -39.01 -0.75 5.17
N ARG A 211 -39.71 0.38 5.24
CA ARG A 211 -40.10 1.14 4.04
C ARG A 211 -39.06 2.15 3.59
N TRP A 212 -38.36 2.75 4.54
CA TRP A 212 -37.28 3.71 4.27
C TRP A 212 -36.06 3.37 5.13
N GLU A 213 -35.07 2.81 4.49
CA GLU A 213 -33.76 2.54 5.09
C GLU A 213 -32.81 3.63 4.65
N TRP A 214 -32.07 4.19 5.59
CA TRP A 214 -31.09 5.23 5.29
C TRP A 214 -29.79 5.04 6.06
N LEU A 215 -28.73 5.55 5.46
CA LEU A 215 -27.40 5.61 6.03
C LEU A 215 -26.81 6.98 5.73
N PHE A 216 -26.28 7.63 6.76
CA PHE A 216 -25.42 8.81 6.67
C PHE A 216 -24.05 8.45 7.18
N GLY A 217 -23.00 8.98 6.54
CA GLY A 217 -21.65 8.78 7.00
C GLY A 217 -20.73 9.93 6.67
N GLY A 218 -19.67 10.02 7.47
CA GLY A 218 -18.53 10.89 7.26
C GLY A 218 -17.25 10.10 7.41
N PHE A 219 -16.26 10.39 6.61
CA PHE A 219 -14.93 9.80 6.65
C PHE A 219 -13.89 10.89 6.57
N ALA A 220 -12.82 10.77 7.34
CA ALA A 220 -11.65 11.62 7.21
C ALA A 220 -10.37 10.80 7.44
N PHE A 221 -9.29 11.20 6.80
CA PHE A 221 -7.97 10.62 7.06
C PHE A 221 -6.88 11.68 6.91
N TYR A 222 -5.80 11.45 7.60
CA TYR A 222 -4.53 12.14 7.42
C TYR A 222 -3.42 11.10 7.27
N GLN A 223 -2.60 11.26 6.25
CA GLN A 223 -1.45 10.41 5.97
C GLN A 223 -0.21 11.30 5.88
N ALA A 224 0.81 10.99 6.66
CA ALA A 224 2.16 11.50 6.49
C ALA A 224 3.01 10.40 5.87
N LEU A 225 3.68 10.70 4.76
CA LEU A 225 4.57 9.79 4.04
C LEU A 225 5.90 10.48 3.76
N ASP A 226 6.95 10.04 4.47
CA ASP A 226 8.33 10.41 4.23
C ASP A 226 8.98 9.36 3.30
N THR A 227 9.60 9.79 2.22
CA THR A 227 10.33 8.91 1.29
C THR A 227 11.75 9.42 1.08
N GLU A 228 12.72 8.54 1.30
CA GLU A 228 14.12 8.70 0.93
C GLU A 228 14.41 7.72 -0.21
N ALA A 229 14.81 8.20 -1.39
CA ALA A 229 14.99 7.37 -2.58
C ALA A 229 16.26 7.72 -3.36
N PRO A 230 17.47 7.52 -2.77
CA PRO A 230 18.72 7.73 -3.50
C PRO A 230 18.86 6.74 -4.66
N VAL A 231 19.18 7.27 -5.84
CA VAL A 231 19.67 6.51 -6.98
C VAL A 231 21.19 6.71 -7.05
N THR A 232 21.94 5.63 -7.09
CA THR A 232 23.41 5.71 -7.13
C THR A 232 23.92 5.25 -8.48
N PHE A 233 24.65 6.13 -9.17
CA PHE A 233 25.52 5.72 -10.26
C PHE A 233 26.69 4.94 -9.67
N MET A 234 26.82 3.69 -10.07
CA MET A 234 27.88 2.78 -9.67
C MET A 234 29.06 2.88 -10.66
N ALA A 235 30.08 2.04 -10.52
CA ALA A 235 31.33 2.18 -11.27
C ALA A 235 31.14 2.20 -12.80
N ASP A 236 30.36 1.27 -13.36
CA ASP A 236 30.08 1.24 -14.81
C ASP A 236 29.16 2.38 -15.25
N GLY A 237 28.26 2.82 -14.37
CA GLY A 237 27.42 4.01 -14.59
C GLY A 237 28.25 5.29 -14.66
N MET A 238 29.24 5.43 -13.77
CA MET A 238 30.19 6.55 -13.80
C MET A 238 31.09 6.51 -15.04
N ALA A 239 31.57 5.33 -15.44
CA ALA A 239 32.32 5.15 -16.68
C ALA A 239 31.48 5.53 -17.90
N MET A 240 30.22 5.17 -17.93
CA MET A 240 29.29 5.55 -19.01
C MET A 240 29.08 7.08 -19.05
N LEU A 241 28.88 7.72 -17.89
CA LEU A 241 28.74 9.17 -17.79
C LEU A 241 30.01 9.89 -18.26
N GLN A 242 31.19 9.39 -17.88
CA GLN A 242 32.47 9.88 -18.38
C GLN A 242 32.55 9.77 -19.91
N GLY A 243 32.12 8.65 -20.48
CA GLY A 243 32.09 8.45 -21.93
C GLY A 243 31.20 9.46 -22.67
N TYR A 244 30.04 9.80 -22.11
CA TYR A 244 29.19 10.86 -22.67
C TYR A 244 29.85 12.24 -22.62
N MET A 245 30.52 12.56 -21.50
CA MET A 245 31.27 13.81 -21.37
C MET A 245 32.46 13.88 -22.36
N ASP A 246 33.21 12.79 -22.51
CA ASP A 246 34.33 12.70 -23.45
C ASP A 246 33.84 12.89 -24.90
N ALA A 247 32.72 12.29 -25.26
CA ALA A 247 32.10 12.44 -26.57
C ALA A 247 31.63 13.90 -26.82
N ALA A 248 30.96 14.50 -25.85
CA ALA A 248 30.51 15.89 -25.93
C ALA A 248 31.66 16.89 -26.04
N MET A 249 32.81 16.55 -25.46
CA MET A 249 34.02 17.37 -25.47
C MET A 249 35.08 16.89 -26.50
N ALA A 250 34.68 16.07 -27.49
CA ALA A 250 35.64 15.46 -28.42
C ALA A 250 36.51 16.47 -29.15
N SER A 251 35.94 17.60 -29.59
CA SER A 251 36.65 18.70 -30.27
C SER A 251 37.23 19.76 -29.34
N SER A 252 36.98 19.69 -28.04
CA SER A 252 37.50 20.66 -27.06
C SER A 252 38.97 20.35 -26.70
N PRO A 253 39.85 21.36 -26.60
CA PRO A 253 41.21 21.17 -26.06
C PRO A 253 41.20 20.88 -24.54
N VAL A 254 40.11 21.17 -23.89
CA VAL A 254 39.89 20.87 -22.46
C VAL A 254 39.09 19.57 -22.32
N LYS A 255 39.58 18.67 -21.49
CA LYS A 255 38.92 17.44 -21.08
C LYS A 255 38.56 17.51 -19.61
N VAL A 256 37.47 16.90 -19.21
CA VAL A 256 37.02 16.82 -17.80
C VAL A 256 36.97 15.36 -17.39
N LYS A 257 37.57 15.05 -16.24
CA LYS A 257 37.48 13.72 -15.63
C LYS A 257 36.68 13.76 -14.35
N LEU A 258 35.72 12.84 -14.23
CA LEU A 258 35.02 12.55 -12.99
C LEU A 258 35.97 11.82 -12.05
N LEU A 259 35.99 12.20 -10.78
CA LEU A 259 36.92 11.69 -9.79
C LEU A 259 36.31 10.62 -8.88
N ASP A 260 34.98 10.59 -8.78
CA ASP A 260 34.28 9.66 -7.92
C ASP A 260 33.99 8.35 -8.66
N GLN A 261 34.13 7.23 -7.97
CA GLN A 261 33.80 5.92 -8.52
C GLN A 261 32.28 5.65 -8.46
N THR A 262 31.57 6.33 -7.56
CA THR A 262 30.13 6.27 -7.40
C THR A 262 29.57 7.66 -7.16
N MET A 263 28.34 7.91 -7.59
CA MET A 263 27.67 9.20 -7.39
C MET A 263 26.22 8.97 -6.96
N PRO A 264 25.90 9.15 -5.68
CA PRO A 264 24.51 9.12 -5.22
C PRO A 264 23.80 10.41 -5.63
N ILE A 265 22.60 10.27 -6.16
CA ILE A 265 21.61 11.33 -6.32
C ILE A 265 20.59 11.09 -5.22
N TYR A 266 20.63 11.89 -4.18
CA TYR A 266 19.70 11.82 -3.07
C TYR A 266 18.34 12.39 -3.50
N GLY A 267 17.27 11.74 -3.07
CA GLY A 267 15.91 12.23 -3.24
C GLY A 267 15.16 12.08 -1.92
N PHE A 268 14.66 13.20 -1.40
CA PHE A 268 13.84 13.25 -0.20
C PHE A 268 12.49 13.85 -0.56
N TYR A 269 11.42 13.18 -0.15
CA TYR A 269 10.05 13.60 -0.44
C TYR A 269 9.22 13.48 0.83
N ASP A 270 8.53 14.55 1.17
CA ASP A 270 7.49 14.57 2.20
C ASP A 270 6.16 14.83 1.51
N THR A 271 5.22 13.88 1.68
CA THR A 271 3.94 13.89 0.97
C THR A 271 2.77 13.70 1.94
N PRO A 272 2.44 14.75 2.77
CA PRO A 272 1.24 14.71 3.58
C PRO A 272 -0.02 14.75 2.71
N THR A 273 -0.98 13.92 3.04
CA THR A 273 -2.28 13.85 2.36
C THR A 273 -3.40 13.94 3.38
N LEU A 274 -4.34 14.85 3.15
CA LEU A 274 -5.57 14.98 3.91
C LEU A 274 -6.76 14.62 3.02
N GLY A 275 -7.67 13.79 3.50
CA GLY A 275 -8.92 13.52 2.78
C GLY A 275 -10.11 13.53 3.71
N ALA A 276 -11.25 13.95 3.17
CA ALA A 276 -12.54 13.93 3.86
C ALA A 276 -13.67 13.58 2.89
N ALA A 277 -14.68 12.90 3.40
CA ALA A 277 -15.87 12.58 2.61
C ALA A 277 -17.13 12.63 3.45
N LEU A 278 -18.23 13.02 2.79
CA LEU A 278 -19.59 12.87 3.32
C LEU A 278 -20.39 12.00 2.37
N PHE A 279 -21.18 11.07 2.90
CA PHE A 279 -21.98 10.18 2.08
C PHE A 279 -23.34 9.88 2.70
N HIS A 280 -24.28 9.65 1.81
CA HIS A 280 -25.65 9.30 2.16
C HIS A 280 -26.18 8.26 1.19
N GLU A 281 -26.93 7.31 1.70
CA GLU A 281 -27.70 6.36 0.89
C GLU A 281 -29.10 6.21 1.51
N SER A 282 -30.14 6.28 0.67
CA SER A 282 -31.53 5.97 1.04
C SER A 282 -32.06 4.86 0.15
N THR A 283 -32.69 3.87 0.75
CA THR A 283 -33.41 2.83 0.05
C THR A 283 -34.90 2.91 0.42
N PHE A 284 -35.74 3.08 -0.59
CA PHE A 284 -37.17 3.10 -0.48
C PHE A 284 -37.72 1.74 -0.96
N ASN A 285 -38.24 0.95 -0.02
CA ASN A 285 -38.81 -0.36 -0.30
C ASN A 285 -40.32 -0.26 -0.56
N ASP A 286 -40.85 -1.13 -1.42
CA ASP A 286 -42.24 -1.15 -1.84
C ASP A 286 -42.72 0.23 -2.35
N LEU A 287 -41.90 0.89 -3.20
CA LEU A 287 -42.06 2.29 -3.57
C LEU A 287 -43.40 2.56 -4.33
N LEU A 288 -43.69 1.81 -5.37
CA LEU A 288 -44.90 1.93 -6.17
C LEU A 288 -45.78 0.68 -6.01
N TRP A 289 -45.15 -0.47 -5.95
CA TRP A 289 -45.79 -1.76 -5.70
C TRP A 289 -44.88 -2.67 -4.87
N LYS A 290 -45.44 -3.70 -4.30
CA LYS A 290 -44.75 -4.65 -3.43
C LYS A 290 -43.56 -5.29 -4.17
N GLY A 291 -42.40 -5.30 -3.53
CA GLY A 291 -41.18 -5.89 -4.06
C GLY A 291 -40.28 -4.93 -4.88
N LEU A 292 -40.78 -3.72 -5.23
CA LEU A 292 -39.95 -2.71 -5.91
C LEU A 292 -39.20 -1.84 -4.90
N SER A 293 -37.88 -1.80 -5.00
CA SER A 293 -37.01 -0.95 -4.17
C SER A 293 -36.17 -0.03 -5.03
N LEU A 294 -36.09 1.23 -4.64
CA LEU A 294 -35.19 2.24 -5.22
C LEU A 294 -34.16 2.65 -4.19
N THR A 295 -32.88 2.56 -4.56
CA THR A 295 -31.77 3.09 -3.77
C THR A 295 -31.15 4.30 -4.47
N VAL A 296 -30.97 5.37 -3.72
CA VAL A 296 -30.29 6.59 -4.17
C VAL A 296 -29.16 6.86 -3.18
N GLY A 297 -27.97 7.06 -3.71
CA GLY A 297 -26.78 7.38 -2.93
C GLY A 297 -26.01 8.54 -3.53
N LEU A 298 -25.32 9.29 -2.69
CA LEU A 298 -24.40 10.34 -3.06
C LEU A 298 -23.24 10.35 -2.08
N ARG A 299 -22.04 10.48 -2.63
CA ARG A 299 -20.82 10.72 -1.85
C ARG A 299 -20.09 11.91 -2.45
N ALA A 300 -19.58 12.78 -1.59
CA ALA A 300 -18.68 13.86 -1.93
C ALA A 300 -17.35 13.62 -1.23
N ASP A 301 -16.29 13.52 -1.99
CA ASP A 301 -14.92 13.38 -1.50
C ASP A 301 -14.13 14.65 -1.79
N TYR A 302 -13.29 15.03 -0.84
CA TYR A 302 -12.23 16.02 -0.96
C TYR A 302 -10.91 15.38 -0.60
N GLU A 303 -9.87 15.62 -1.38
CA GLU A 303 -8.51 15.20 -1.05
C GLU A 303 -7.53 16.30 -1.42
N LYS A 304 -6.60 16.60 -0.53
CA LYS A 304 -5.47 17.52 -0.74
C LYS A 304 -4.18 16.78 -0.43
N MET A 305 -3.23 16.88 -1.34
CA MET A 305 -1.88 16.35 -1.19
C MET A 305 -0.88 17.50 -1.39
N ASP A 306 0.01 17.64 -0.43
CA ASP A 306 1.17 18.50 -0.56
C ASP A 306 2.40 17.64 -0.85
N ILE A 307 3.37 18.15 -1.58
CA ILE A 307 4.66 17.49 -1.81
C ILE A 307 5.79 18.50 -1.61
N THR A 308 6.68 18.20 -0.68
CA THR A 308 7.96 18.89 -0.57
C THR A 308 9.04 17.93 -1.04
N HIS A 309 9.95 18.41 -1.89
CA HIS A 309 11.02 17.59 -2.43
C HIS A 309 12.36 18.30 -2.37
N ASP A 310 13.40 17.52 -2.08
CA ASP A 310 14.81 17.91 -2.20
C ASP A 310 15.55 16.79 -2.92
N THR A 311 16.09 17.11 -4.10
CA THR A 311 16.93 16.19 -4.86
C THR A 311 18.27 16.84 -5.08
N HIS A 312 19.36 16.19 -4.62
CA HIS A 312 20.69 16.74 -4.77
C HIS A 312 21.75 15.66 -5.00
N THR A 313 22.84 16.09 -5.65
CA THR A 313 24.04 15.29 -5.83
C THR A 313 25.27 16.18 -5.81
N THR A 314 26.41 15.62 -5.41
CA THR A 314 27.70 16.30 -5.50
C THR A 314 28.60 15.55 -6.47
N MET A 315 29.15 16.27 -7.43
CA MET A 315 30.04 15.73 -8.45
C MET A 315 31.43 16.40 -8.33
N ARG A 316 32.45 15.58 -8.20
CA ARG A 316 33.85 16.05 -8.21
C ARG A 316 34.45 15.77 -9.57
N ALA A 317 35.08 16.80 -10.15
CA ALA A 317 35.67 16.71 -11.47
C ALA A 317 36.97 17.54 -11.54
N GLN A 318 37.87 17.12 -12.42
CA GLN A 318 39.13 17.82 -12.71
C GLN A 318 39.20 18.10 -14.21
N ALA A 319 39.46 19.37 -14.55
CA ALA A 319 39.76 19.76 -15.92
C ALA A 319 41.21 19.49 -16.27
N TYR A 320 41.48 19.12 -17.54
CA TYR A 320 42.81 18.86 -18.08
C TYR A 320 42.95 19.56 -19.44
N MET A 321 44.13 20.16 -19.68
CA MET A 321 44.53 20.66 -21.00
C MET A 321 45.86 20.00 -21.38
N MET A 322 45.95 19.42 -22.56
CA MET A 322 47.14 18.68 -23.04
C MET A 322 47.66 17.65 -22.01
N GLY A 323 46.73 16.98 -21.29
CA GLY A 323 47.05 15.96 -20.29
C GLY A 323 47.49 16.52 -18.91
N LYS A 324 47.59 17.83 -18.74
CA LYS A 324 47.93 18.45 -17.44
C LYS A 324 46.69 18.96 -16.74
N PRO A 325 46.57 18.80 -15.40
CA PRO A 325 45.44 19.32 -14.64
C PRO A 325 45.43 20.86 -14.72
N MET A 326 44.24 21.43 -14.82
CA MET A 326 43.98 22.87 -14.84
C MET A 326 43.16 23.26 -13.61
N GLY A 327 43.68 24.21 -12.85
CA GLY A 327 43.02 24.72 -11.65
C GLY A 327 42.82 23.67 -10.55
N ASP A 328 41.97 23.99 -9.62
CA ASP A 328 41.63 23.11 -8.49
C ASP A 328 40.57 22.07 -8.90
N ILE A 329 40.41 21.02 -8.09
CA ILE A 329 39.32 20.07 -8.22
C ILE A 329 38.01 20.81 -8.02
N ALA A 330 37.16 20.79 -9.03
CA ALA A 330 35.78 21.29 -8.90
C ALA A 330 34.94 20.28 -8.10
N SER A 331 34.23 20.78 -7.09
CA SER A 331 33.26 20.03 -6.32
C SER A 331 31.95 20.82 -6.38
N ASN A 332 31.05 20.39 -7.25
CA ASN A 332 29.79 21.09 -7.47
C ASN A 332 28.64 20.29 -6.91
N THR A 333 27.81 20.91 -6.11
CA THR A 333 26.52 20.35 -5.67
C THR A 333 25.42 20.90 -6.58
N TYR A 334 24.66 19.99 -7.14
CA TYR A 334 23.44 20.27 -7.91
C TYR A 334 22.27 19.92 -7.03
N GLN A 335 21.35 20.87 -6.86
CA GLN A 335 20.17 20.69 -6.01
C GLN A 335 18.93 21.23 -6.73
N VAL A 336 17.86 20.49 -6.61
CA VAL A 336 16.51 20.89 -7.01
C VAL A 336 15.60 20.64 -5.82
N GLU A 337 15.03 21.72 -5.31
CA GLU A 337 14.09 21.69 -4.21
C GLU A 337 12.82 22.44 -4.58
N GLY A 338 11.70 22.04 -4.01
CA GLY A 338 10.43 22.70 -4.26
C GLY A 338 9.32 22.15 -3.38
N GLU A 339 8.21 22.87 -3.45
CA GLU A 339 6.97 22.53 -2.78
C GLU A 339 5.82 22.74 -3.78
N GLU A 340 4.97 21.74 -3.90
CA GLU A 340 3.79 21.78 -4.76
C GLU A 340 2.60 21.19 -4.01
N ASP A 341 1.39 21.62 -4.34
CA ASP A 341 0.16 21.06 -3.80
C ASP A 341 -0.87 20.85 -4.90
N ASP A 342 -1.74 19.88 -4.67
CA ASP A 342 -2.88 19.59 -5.54
C ASP A 342 -4.08 19.20 -4.69
N ASP A 343 -5.28 19.66 -5.08
CA ASP A 343 -6.50 19.26 -4.43
C ASP A 343 -7.63 18.99 -5.44
N TYR A 344 -8.57 18.15 -5.05
CA TYR A 344 -9.70 17.85 -5.90
C TYR A 344 -10.97 17.50 -5.11
N TRP A 345 -12.10 17.72 -5.78
CA TRP A 345 -13.41 17.29 -5.35
C TRP A 345 -14.01 16.28 -6.32
N ILE A 346 -14.62 15.25 -5.79
CA ILE A 346 -15.34 14.25 -6.58
C ILE A 346 -16.73 14.03 -6.00
N LEU A 347 -17.74 13.97 -6.90
CA LEU A 347 -19.10 13.55 -6.58
C LEU A 347 -19.36 12.16 -7.19
N LEU A 348 -19.84 11.24 -6.35
CA LEU A 348 -20.07 9.83 -6.68
C LEU A 348 -21.54 9.49 -6.46
N PRO A 349 -22.41 9.74 -7.45
CA PRO A 349 -23.83 9.35 -7.39
C PRO A 349 -23.99 7.83 -7.59
N LYS A 350 -25.03 7.29 -6.98
CA LYS A 350 -25.46 5.90 -7.12
C LYS A 350 -26.97 5.83 -7.26
N PHE A 351 -27.44 5.06 -8.24
CA PHE A 351 -28.84 4.69 -8.40
C PHE A 351 -28.94 3.18 -8.58
N ALA A 352 -29.82 2.55 -7.82
CA ALA A 352 -30.09 1.13 -7.97
C ALA A 352 -31.59 0.87 -7.90
N LEU A 353 -32.07 0.05 -8.82
CA LEU A 353 -33.43 -0.43 -8.85
C LEU A 353 -33.43 -1.94 -8.63
N LYS A 354 -34.22 -2.43 -7.70
CA LYS A 354 -34.37 -3.86 -7.40
C LYS A 354 -35.83 -4.23 -7.42
N TYR A 355 -36.14 -5.31 -8.08
CA TYR A 355 -37.47 -5.94 -8.00
C TYR A 355 -37.38 -7.37 -7.47
N SER A 356 -38.04 -7.66 -6.37
CA SER A 356 -38.08 -8.97 -5.73
C SER A 356 -39.41 -9.64 -6.08
N PHE A 357 -39.37 -10.69 -6.90
CA PHE A 357 -40.53 -11.49 -7.29
C PHE A 357 -41.05 -12.33 -6.11
N ASP A 358 -40.11 -12.86 -5.34
CA ASP A 358 -40.32 -13.64 -4.13
C ASP A 358 -39.08 -13.50 -3.20
N PRO A 359 -39.06 -14.11 -1.99
CA PRO A 359 -37.93 -14.00 -1.06
C PRO A 359 -36.59 -14.55 -1.58
N LYS A 360 -36.61 -15.38 -2.64
CA LYS A 360 -35.40 -16.03 -3.18
C LYS A 360 -34.96 -15.45 -4.53
N ASN A 361 -35.86 -14.83 -5.27
CA ASN A 361 -35.62 -14.38 -6.64
C ASN A 361 -35.79 -12.86 -6.76
N ASN A 362 -34.76 -12.20 -7.30
CA ASN A 362 -34.81 -10.77 -7.57
C ASN A 362 -34.03 -10.42 -8.84
N LEU A 363 -34.42 -9.31 -9.43
CA LEU A 363 -33.70 -8.64 -10.52
C LEU A 363 -33.25 -7.28 -10.00
N TYR A 364 -32.01 -6.87 -10.33
CA TYR A 364 -31.54 -5.55 -9.97
C TYR A 364 -30.68 -4.93 -11.09
N ALA A 365 -30.70 -3.62 -11.14
CA ALA A 365 -29.82 -2.82 -11.97
C ALA A 365 -29.22 -1.70 -11.13
N THR A 366 -27.93 -1.42 -11.31
CA THR A 366 -27.21 -0.36 -10.58
C THR A 366 -26.43 0.47 -11.58
N VAL A 367 -26.48 1.79 -11.39
CA VAL A 367 -25.61 2.75 -12.07
C VAL A 367 -24.93 3.56 -10.98
N SER A 368 -23.61 3.60 -11.03
CA SER A 368 -22.75 4.38 -10.12
C SER A 368 -21.53 4.92 -10.87
N ARG A 369 -21.05 6.05 -10.42
CA ARG A 369 -19.79 6.61 -10.86
C ARG A 369 -18.67 6.13 -9.95
#